data_24d1b289c3b79497f7b8752363457d2e
#
_entry.id   24d1b289c3b79497f7b8752363457d2e
#
_cell.length_a   1.000
_cell.length_b   1.000
_cell.length_c   1.000
_cell.angle_alpha   90.00
_cell.angle_beta   90.00
_cell.angle_gamma   90.00
#
_symmetry.space_group_name_H-M   'P 1'
#
loop_
_entity.id
_entity.type
_entity.pdbx_description
1 polymer ?
#
loop_
_entity_poly.entity_id
_entity_poly.type
_entity_poly.pdbx_seq_one_letter_code
_entity_poly.pdbx_strand_id
1 'polypeptide(L)'
;MPKRPLSVWLIACLYLAVGGVGFVFHFPGLYAGHAFDADAIWIELTELVALICGVFLLRGHNWARWIAVVWIAFHVIISFPDTAKVAVHCAIGVLIVWALFHGAASRYFRRDPESGNAR
;
A
#
# COMPACT_ATOMS: atom_id res chain seq x y z
N MET A 1 -16.96 -18.35 2.53
CA MET A 1 -16.07 -17.20 2.34
C MET A 1 -14.97 -17.20 3.37
N PRO A 2 -13.73 -17.08 2.95
CA PRO A 2 -12.64 -16.91 3.92
C PRO A 2 -12.80 -15.59 4.64
N LYS A 3 -12.67 -15.64 5.94
CA LYS A 3 -12.66 -14.41 6.72
C LYS A 3 -11.33 -13.69 6.48
N ARG A 4 -11.43 -12.40 6.22
CA ARG A 4 -10.26 -11.56 6.06
C ARG A 4 -9.56 -11.42 7.42
N PRO A 5 -8.26 -11.75 7.53
CA PRO A 5 -7.54 -11.55 8.78
C PRO A 5 -7.53 -10.08 9.18
N LEU A 6 -7.58 -9.82 10.48
CA LEU A 6 -7.56 -8.45 11.01
C LEU A 6 -6.31 -7.70 10.54
N SER A 7 -5.16 -8.37 10.50
CA SER A 7 -3.91 -7.76 10.05
C SER A 7 -4.02 -7.26 8.61
N VAL A 8 -4.62 -8.04 7.72
CA VAL A 8 -4.83 -7.64 6.32
C VAL A 8 -5.78 -6.44 6.26
N TRP A 9 -6.87 -6.49 7.03
CA TRP A 9 -7.83 -5.41 7.06
C TRP A 9 -7.20 -4.10 7.53
N LEU A 10 -6.38 -4.17 8.60
CA LEU A 10 -5.70 -2.99 9.13
C LEU A 10 -4.71 -2.39 8.12
N ILE A 11 -3.92 -3.23 7.47
CA ILE A 11 -2.95 -2.75 6.47
C ILE A 11 -3.68 -2.20 5.25
N ALA A 12 -4.74 -2.86 4.80
CA ALA A 12 -5.54 -2.35 3.67
C ALA A 12 -6.16 -0.99 3.99
N CYS A 13 -6.69 -0.81 5.19
CA CYS A 13 -7.23 0.46 5.64
C CYS A 13 -6.15 1.54 5.71
N LEU A 14 -4.94 1.18 6.16
CA LEU A 14 -3.80 2.10 6.17
C LEU A 14 -3.49 2.59 4.75
N TYR A 15 -3.40 1.66 3.79
CA TYR A 15 -3.12 2.01 2.40
C TYR A 15 -4.25 2.84 1.78
N LEU A 16 -5.49 2.52 2.08
CA LEU A 16 -6.64 3.30 1.61
C LEU A 16 -6.64 4.71 2.20
N ALA A 17 -6.32 4.84 3.48
CA ALA A 17 -6.25 6.14 4.14
C ALA A 17 -5.11 6.98 3.58
N VAL A 18 -3.92 6.40 3.49
CA VAL A 18 -2.74 7.10 2.94
C VAL A 18 -2.99 7.49 1.50
N GLY A 19 -3.46 6.54 0.67
CA GLY A 19 -3.71 6.79 -0.74
C GLY A 19 -4.84 7.78 -0.96
N GLY A 20 -5.98 7.58 -0.29
CA GLY A 20 -7.16 8.42 -0.46
C GLY A 20 -6.97 9.84 0.07
N VAL A 21 -6.54 9.96 1.33
CA VAL A 21 -6.32 11.26 1.96
C VAL A 21 -5.17 11.99 1.29
N GLY A 22 -4.07 11.28 1.04
CA GLY A 22 -2.90 11.87 0.38
C GLY A 22 -3.22 12.36 -1.02
N PHE A 23 -3.93 11.54 -1.81
CA PHE A 23 -4.33 11.90 -3.16
C PHE A 23 -5.14 13.20 -3.17
N VAL A 24 -6.16 13.28 -2.32
CA VAL A 24 -7.00 14.48 -2.24
C VAL A 24 -6.20 15.69 -1.75
N PHE A 25 -5.34 15.48 -0.75
CA PHE A 25 -4.55 16.55 -0.16
C PHE A 25 -3.54 17.13 -1.15
N HIS A 26 -2.86 16.28 -1.92
CA HIS A 26 -1.82 16.71 -2.86
C HIS A 26 -2.36 17.10 -4.24
N PHE A 27 -3.62 16.76 -4.53
CA PHE A 27 -4.21 16.98 -5.85
C PHE A 27 -4.09 18.44 -6.35
N PRO A 28 -4.32 19.47 -5.51
CA PRO A 28 -4.16 20.85 -5.96
C PRO A 28 -2.75 21.19 -6.42
N GLY A 29 -1.73 20.47 -5.95
CA GLY A 29 -0.35 20.67 -6.38
C GLY A 29 -0.10 20.45 -7.86
N LEU A 30 -0.97 19.67 -8.52
CA LEU A 30 -0.85 19.39 -9.93
C LEU A 30 -1.09 20.63 -10.81
N TYR A 31 -1.89 21.56 -10.32
CA TYR A 31 -2.27 22.75 -11.09
C TYR A 31 -2.10 24.06 -10.33
N ALA A 32 -1.50 24.02 -9.14
CA ALA A 32 -1.26 25.22 -8.36
C ALA A 32 -0.14 26.09 -8.94
N GLY A 33 0.80 25.47 -9.67
CA GLY A 33 1.86 26.18 -10.39
C GLY A 33 1.45 26.46 -11.84
N HIS A 34 2.21 27.34 -12.47
CA HIS A 34 1.98 27.67 -13.86
C HIS A 34 2.69 26.72 -14.84
N ALA A 35 3.46 25.79 -14.31
CA ALA A 35 4.21 24.82 -15.08
C ALA A 35 3.89 23.41 -14.60
N PHE A 36 4.12 22.46 -15.46
CA PHE A 36 4.01 21.04 -15.17
C PHE A 36 5.00 20.65 -14.07
N ASP A 37 4.48 20.16 -12.95
CA ASP A 37 5.30 19.79 -11.80
C ASP A 37 5.45 18.28 -11.74
N ALA A 38 6.63 17.78 -12.11
CA ALA A 38 6.92 16.35 -12.12
C ALA A 38 6.88 15.75 -10.71
N ASP A 39 7.30 16.50 -9.70
CA ASP A 39 7.29 16.02 -8.33
C ASP A 39 5.86 15.83 -7.82
N ALA A 40 4.97 16.78 -8.13
CA ALA A 40 3.56 16.66 -7.77
C ALA A 40 2.92 15.44 -8.43
N ILE A 41 3.26 15.17 -9.68
CA ILE A 41 2.75 14.00 -10.40
C ILE A 41 3.27 12.71 -9.76
N TRP A 42 4.55 12.66 -9.42
CA TRP A 42 5.12 11.50 -8.73
C TRP A 42 4.38 11.19 -7.42
N ILE A 43 4.14 12.23 -6.63
CA ILE A 43 3.42 12.11 -5.36
C ILE A 43 2.02 11.54 -5.62
N GLU A 44 1.28 12.11 -6.55
CA GLU A 44 -0.08 11.64 -6.89
C GLU A 44 -0.09 10.19 -7.39
N LEU A 45 0.91 9.81 -8.20
CA LEU A 45 1.01 8.44 -8.69
C LEU A 45 1.27 7.45 -7.55
N THR A 46 2.14 7.80 -6.61
CA THR A 46 2.39 6.93 -5.45
C THR A 46 1.16 6.80 -4.56
N GLU A 47 0.41 7.89 -4.37
CA GLU A 47 -0.84 7.86 -3.62
C GLU A 47 -1.89 6.99 -4.31
N LEU A 48 -1.98 7.08 -5.63
CA LEU A 48 -2.89 6.26 -6.42
C LEU A 48 -2.54 4.77 -6.32
N VAL A 49 -1.25 4.43 -6.39
CA VAL A 49 -0.78 3.05 -6.22
C VAL A 49 -1.18 2.52 -4.84
N ALA A 50 -1.01 3.34 -3.79
CA ALA A 50 -1.42 2.94 -2.44
C ALA A 50 -2.92 2.67 -2.36
N LEU A 51 -3.73 3.53 -2.99
CA LEU A 51 -5.19 3.38 -2.99
C LEU A 51 -5.61 2.08 -3.70
N ILE A 52 -5.07 1.83 -4.88
CA ILE A 52 -5.34 0.60 -5.64
C ILE A 52 -4.90 -0.61 -4.84
N CYS A 53 -3.71 -0.56 -4.25
CA CYS A 53 -3.17 -1.63 -3.44
C CYS A 53 -4.11 -1.97 -2.27
N GLY A 54 -4.59 -0.94 -1.56
CA GLY A 54 -5.53 -1.14 -0.45
C GLY A 54 -6.80 -1.86 -0.88
N VAL A 55 -7.39 -1.46 -2.00
CA VAL A 55 -8.60 -2.09 -2.53
C VAL A 55 -8.34 -3.58 -2.83
N PHE A 56 -7.24 -3.89 -3.52
CA PHE A 56 -6.98 -5.27 -3.92
C PHE A 56 -6.46 -6.13 -2.77
N LEU A 57 -5.86 -5.54 -1.74
CA LEU A 57 -5.59 -6.26 -0.49
C LEU A 57 -6.90 -6.73 0.15
N LEU A 58 -7.91 -5.87 0.17
CA LEU A 58 -9.23 -6.26 0.69
C LEU A 58 -9.88 -7.35 -0.14
N ARG A 59 -9.58 -7.41 -1.42
CA ARG A 59 -10.09 -8.46 -2.33
C ARG A 59 -9.29 -9.75 -2.28
N GLY A 60 -8.19 -9.78 -1.54
CA GLY A 60 -7.39 -10.98 -1.39
C GLY A 60 -6.48 -11.32 -2.56
N HIS A 61 -6.15 -10.34 -3.40
CA HIS A 61 -5.25 -10.55 -4.52
C HIS A 61 -3.81 -10.66 -4.04
N ASN A 62 -3.17 -11.78 -4.34
CA ASN A 62 -1.81 -12.05 -3.91
C ASN A 62 -0.80 -11.00 -4.40
N TRP A 63 -0.97 -10.52 -5.63
CA TRP A 63 -0.05 -9.53 -6.18
C TRP A 63 -0.09 -8.20 -5.40
N ALA A 64 -1.23 -7.88 -4.78
CA ALA A 64 -1.38 -6.63 -4.04
C ALA A 64 -0.45 -6.55 -2.84
N ARG A 65 -0.22 -7.66 -2.13
CA ARG A 65 0.72 -7.65 -1.00
C ARG A 65 2.16 -7.42 -1.43
N TRP A 66 2.54 -7.89 -2.63
CA TRP A 66 3.86 -7.62 -3.18
C TRP A 66 4.01 -6.15 -3.56
N ILE A 67 2.97 -5.56 -4.15
CA ILE A 67 2.96 -4.12 -4.45
C ILE A 67 3.06 -3.31 -3.16
N ALA A 68 2.37 -3.73 -2.09
CA ALA A 68 2.48 -3.08 -0.78
C ALA A 68 3.92 -3.05 -0.28
N VAL A 69 4.63 -4.17 -0.39
CA VAL A 69 6.03 -4.27 0.03
C VAL A 69 6.93 -3.37 -0.82
N VAL A 70 6.75 -3.39 -2.14
CA VAL A 70 7.52 -2.53 -3.06
C VAL A 70 7.27 -1.05 -2.75
N TRP A 71 6.02 -0.70 -2.49
CA TRP A 71 5.63 0.68 -2.19
C TRP A 71 6.33 1.19 -0.93
N ILE A 72 6.32 0.41 0.17
CA ILE A 72 6.99 0.83 1.40
C ILE A 72 8.51 0.83 1.24
N ALA A 73 9.08 -0.11 0.49
CA ALA A 73 10.50 -0.14 0.20
C ALA A 73 10.92 1.12 -0.56
N PHE A 74 10.13 1.54 -1.53
CA PHE A 74 10.36 2.79 -2.26
C PHE A 74 10.38 3.99 -1.30
N HIS A 75 9.43 4.03 -0.36
CA HIS A 75 9.36 5.12 0.61
C HIS A 75 10.54 5.11 1.57
N VAL A 76 11.06 3.95 1.94
CA VAL A 76 12.30 3.86 2.72
C VAL A 76 13.46 4.49 1.94
N ILE A 77 13.58 4.14 0.67
CA ILE A 77 14.68 4.63 -0.18
C ILE A 77 14.62 6.15 -0.34
N ILE A 78 13.45 6.70 -0.65
CA ILE A 78 13.33 8.15 -0.85
C ILE A 78 13.38 8.94 0.45
N SER A 79 13.32 8.27 1.60
CA SER A 79 13.46 8.94 2.90
C SER A 79 14.89 9.27 3.25
N PHE A 80 15.87 8.66 2.59
CA PHE A 80 17.26 9.01 2.81
C PHE A 80 17.53 10.45 2.33
N PRO A 81 18.36 11.24 3.01
CA PRO A 81 19.16 10.87 4.17
C PRO A 81 18.51 11.15 5.54
N ASP A 82 17.20 11.39 5.60
CA ASP A 82 16.51 11.69 6.85
C ASP A 82 16.38 10.41 7.70
N THR A 83 17.24 10.27 8.70
CA THR A 83 17.32 9.07 9.54
C THR A 83 16.00 8.79 10.27
N ALA A 84 15.30 9.84 10.74
CA ALA A 84 14.05 9.66 11.45
C ALA A 84 12.97 9.09 10.52
N LYS A 85 12.88 9.61 9.31
CA LYS A 85 11.92 9.10 8.30
C LYS A 85 12.25 7.68 7.90
N VAL A 86 13.53 7.37 7.69
CA VAL A 86 13.97 6.00 7.37
C VAL A 86 13.55 5.04 8.48
N ALA A 87 13.79 5.39 9.74
CA ALA A 87 13.45 4.56 10.88
C ALA A 87 11.94 4.29 10.94
N VAL A 88 11.11 5.32 10.77
CA VAL A 88 9.66 5.21 10.78
C VAL A 88 9.18 4.32 9.64
N HIS A 89 9.67 4.54 8.43
CA HIS A 89 9.25 3.75 7.27
C HIS A 89 9.72 2.31 7.35
N CYS A 90 10.91 2.06 7.92
CA CYS A 90 11.39 0.70 8.16
C CYS A 90 10.51 -0.04 9.16
N ALA A 91 10.13 0.64 10.26
CA ALA A 91 9.24 0.05 11.26
C ALA A 91 7.88 -0.31 10.64
N ILE A 92 7.32 0.61 9.87
CA ILE A 92 6.05 0.36 9.15
C ILE A 92 6.24 -0.80 8.17
N GLY A 93 7.35 -0.85 7.45
CA GLY A 93 7.66 -1.92 6.50
C GLY A 93 7.70 -3.29 7.15
N VAL A 94 8.33 -3.40 8.32
CA VAL A 94 8.38 -4.64 9.08
C VAL A 94 6.95 -5.08 9.47
N LEU A 95 6.14 -4.15 9.95
CA LEU A 95 4.74 -4.44 10.30
C LEU A 95 3.95 -4.89 9.07
N ILE A 96 4.13 -4.26 7.93
CA ILE A 96 3.45 -4.61 6.68
C ILE A 96 3.83 -6.04 6.26
N VAL A 97 5.12 -6.35 6.24
CA VAL A 97 5.61 -7.67 5.86
C VAL A 97 5.03 -8.73 6.80
N TRP A 98 5.13 -8.50 8.10
CA TRP A 98 4.57 -9.43 9.06
C TRP A 98 3.06 -9.60 8.87
N ALA A 99 2.33 -8.49 8.77
CA ALA A 99 0.87 -8.50 8.69
C ALA A 99 0.35 -9.20 7.43
N LEU A 100 1.07 -9.09 6.31
CA LEU A 100 0.61 -9.62 5.03
C LEU A 100 1.15 -11.01 4.71
N PHE A 101 2.21 -11.45 5.39
CA PHE A 101 2.89 -12.71 5.05
C PHE A 101 2.88 -13.76 6.17
N HIS A 102 2.36 -13.44 7.36
CA HIS A 102 2.23 -14.44 8.41
C HIS A 102 1.12 -15.47 8.08
N GLY A 103 1.04 -16.54 8.86
CA GLY A 103 0.22 -17.72 8.58
C GLY A 103 -1.20 -17.45 8.05
N ALA A 104 -2.02 -16.75 8.84
CA ALA A 104 -3.42 -16.47 8.45
C ALA A 104 -3.51 -15.59 7.21
N ALA A 105 -2.66 -14.55 7.11
CA ALA A 105 -2.63 -13.67 5.96
C ALA A 105 -2.15 -14.41 4.71
N SER A 106 -1.10 -15.23 4.84
CA SER A 106 -0.61 -16.04 3.72
C SER A 106 -1.69 -16.98 3.20
N ARG A 107 -2.45 -17.59 4.10
CA ARG A 107 -3.54 -18.48 3.69
C ARG A 107 -4.63 -17.70 2.94
N TYR A 108 -4.95 -16.50 3.39
CA TYR A 108 -5.95 -15.64 2.75
C TYR A 108 -5.55 -15.28 1.32
N PHE A 109 -4.28 -14.86 1.12
CA PHE A 109 -3.79 -14.42 -0.18
C PHE A 109 -3.46 -15.59 -1.12
N ARG A 110 -3.16 -16.77 -0.59
CA ARG A 110 -2.89 -17.94 -1.42
C ARG A 110 -4.14 -18.58 -2.00
N ARG A 111 -5.31 -18.18 -1.52
CA ARG A 111 -6.55 -18.62 -2.15
C ARG A 111 -6.67 -17.92 -3.49
N ASP A 112 -6.48 -18.70 -4.54
CA ASP A 112 -6.78 -18.23 -5.87
C ASP A 112 -8.30 -18.04 -5.98
N PRO A 113 -8.77 -16.85 -6.38
CA PRO A 113 -10.19 -16.63 -6.60
C PRO A 113 -10.79 -17.62 -7.58
N GLU A 114 -10.03 -18.08 -8.57
CA GLU A 114 -10.49 -19.09 -9.53
C GLU A 114 -10.56 -20.48 -8.90
N SER A 115 -9.57 -20.85 -8.10
CA SER A 115 -9.58 -22.14 -7.43
C SER A 115 -10.58 -22.20 -6.29
N GLY A 116 -11.01 -21.06 -5.77
CA GLY A 116 -12.03 -20.98 -4.76
C GLY A 116 -13.35 -21.59 -5.21
N ASN A 117 -13.64 -21.56 -6.49
CA ASN A 117 -14.83 -22.15 -7.06
C ASN A 117 -14.75 -23.67 -7.12
N ALA A 118 -13.58 -24.24 -7.04
CA ALA A 118 -13.37 -25.68 -7.09
C ALA A 118 -13.51 -26.35 -5.72
N ARG A 119 -13.83 -25.59 -4.70
CA ARG A 119 -13.96 -26.11 -3.34
C ARG A 119 -15.37 -26.10 -2.85
#